data_f3c5823740fab2ada5ac6d30f74013d1
#
_entry.id   f3c5823740fab2ada5ac6d30f74013d1
#
_cell.length_a   1.000
_cell.length_b   1.000
_cell.length_c   1.000
_cell.angle_alpha   90.00
_cell.angle_beta   90.00
_cell.angle_gamma   90.00
#
_symmetry.space_group_name_H-M   'P 1'
#
loop_
_entity.id
_entity.type
_entity.pdbx_description
1 polymer ?
#
loop_
_entity_poly.entity_id
_entity_poly.type
_entity_poly.pdbx_seq_one_letter_code
_entity_poly.pdbx_strand_id
1 'polypeptide(L)'
;MNNLTVISPPDGEALSLDAAKAYLRIGHAGEDDLVTGLIVSARARLEAETGLALITRTVKRRFDRWPSGVTRTGLRLVPGPATALVSVETVDADGAAQLYTARFALSGGRVRLKPFVTLPPIPPGGHADVTFVTGYGAAADVPEDLVQALKRLVLAAYRREASEALPDEVREILAARRERRI
;
A
#
# COMPACT_ATOMS: atom_id res chain seq x y z
N MET A 1 -16.15 1.58 -6.41
CA MET A 1 -15.15 1.22 -7.44
C MET A 1 -13.77 1.34 -6.84
N ASN A 2 -12.84 0.44 -7.21
CA ASN A 2 -11.47 0.51 -6.69
C ASN A 2 -10.74 1.66 -7.42
N ASN A 3 -10.58 2.80 -6.76
CA ASN A 3 -9.97 4.01 -7.34
C ASN A 3 -8.43 3.99 -7.25
N LEU A 4 -7.83 2.81 -7.10
CA LEU A 4 -6.39 2.60 -7.01
C LEU A 4 -5.91 1.79 -8.20
N THR A 5 -4.90 2.31 -8.90
CA THR A 5 -4.23 1.63 -10.02
C THR A 5 -2.74 1.50 -9.69
N VAL A 6 -2.18 0.32 -9.87
CA VAL A 6 -0.73 0.10 -9.77
C VAL A 6 -0.10 0.50 -11.10
N ILE A 7 0.81 1.48 -11.06
CA ILE A 7 1.53 1.98 -12.24
C ILE A 7 2.82 1.17 -12.44
N SER A 8 3.58 0.95 -11.35
CA SER A 8 4.75 0.10 -11.36
C SER A 8 4.58 -0.92 -10.23
N PRO A 9 4.56 -2.23 -10.53
CA PRO A 9 4.46 -3.26 -9.52
C PRO A 9 5.70 -3.28 -8.62
N PRO A 10 5.66 -3.96 -7.45
CA PRO A 10 6.84 -4.17 -6.64
C PRO A 10 7.84 -5.10 -7.33
N ASP A 11 9.14 -4.87 -7.14
CA ASP A 11 10.22 -5.66 -7.75
C ASP A 11 10.44 -7.04 -7.10
N GLY A 12 9.68 -7.37 -6.05
CA GLY A 12 9.78 -8.65 -5.36
C GLY A 12 8.82 -8.77 -4.18
N GLU A 13 9.07 -9.78 -3.36
CA GLU A 13 8.28 -10.07 -2.17
C GLU A 13 9.03 -9.70 -0.88
N ALA A 14 8.30 -9.31 0.16
CA ALA A 14 8.84 -8.98 1.48
C ALA A 14 9.35 -10.22 2.25
N LEU A 15 8.91 -11.40 1.86
CA LEU A 15 9.35 -12.68 2.40
C LEU A 15 9.87 -13.52 1.25
N SER A 16 11.15 -13.91 1.28
CA SER A 16 11.74 -14.78 0.27
C SER A 16 11.22 -16.22 0.38
N LEU A 17 11.26 -16.94 -0.74
CA LEU A 17 10.91 -18.37 -0.78
C LEU A 17 11.73 -19.18 0.23
N ASP A 18 13.05 -18.97 0.27
CA ASP A 18 13.95 -19.70 1.19
C ASP A 18 13.61 -19.42 2.66
N ALA A 19 13.33 -18.17 3.02
CA ALA A 19 12.93 -17.80 4.37
C ALA A 19 11.55 -18.38 4.76
N ALA A 20 10.61 -18.45 3.82
CA ALA A 20 9.32 -19.09 4.04
C ALA A 20 9.48 -20.60 4.22
N LYS A 21 10.25 -21.28 3.35
CA LYS A 21 10.53 -22.72 3.44
C LYS A 21 11.25 -23.07 4.74
N ALA A 22 12.25 -22.29 5.14
CA ALA A 22 12.92 -22.47 6.43
C ALA A 22 11.94 -22.39 7.62
N TYR A 23 11.02 -21.42 7.58
CA TYR A 23 10.00 -21.24 8.62
C TYR A 23 8.99 -22.40 8.64
N LEU A 24 8.60 -22.92 7.47
CA LEU A 24 7.71 -24.08 7.30
C LEU A 24 8.42 -25.43 7.53
N ARG A 25 9.75 -25.45 7.65
CA ARG A 25 10.60 -26.65 7.73
C ARG A 25 10.51 -27.54 6.49
N ILE A 26 10.43 -26.93 5.30
CA ILE A 26 10.42 -27.62 4.00
C ILE A 26 11.85 -27.66 3.45
N GLY A 27 12.40 -28.86 3.27
CA GLY A 27 13.76 -29.06 2.79
C GLY A 27 13.88 -29.44 1.30
N HIS A 28 12.76 -29.55 0.58
CA HIS A 28 12.72 -29.96 -0.84
C HIS A 28 12.10 -28.92 -1.74
N ALA A 29 12.29 -29.04 -3.06
CA ALA A 29 11.77 -28.08 -4.04
C ALA A 29 10.36 -28.43 -4.56
N GLY A 30 9.80 -29.58 -4.19
CA GLY A 30 8.54 -30.07 -4.74
C GLY A 30 7.30 -29.20 -4.44
N GLU A 31 7.43 -28.24 -3.51
CA GLU A 31 6.33 -27.34 -3.10
C GLU A 31 6.66 -25.86 -3.33
N ASP A 32 7.70 -25.55 -4.10
CA ASP A 32 8.16 -24.18 -4.30
C ASP A 32 7.08 -23.28 -4.91
N ASP A 33 6.36 -23.78 -5.91
CA ASP A 33 5.26 -23.04 -6.54
C ASP A 33 4.10 -22.79 -5.57
N LEU A 34 3.76 -23.79 -4.74
CA LEU A 34 2.74 -23.64 -3.70
C LEU A 34 3.15 -22.57 -2.70
N VAL A 35 4.36 -22.67 -2.15
CA VAL A 35 4.85 -21.72 -1.14
C VAL A 35 4.94 -20.31 -1.72
N THR A 36 5.39 -20.16 -2.97
CA THR A 36 5.41 -18.86 -3.67
C THR A 36 4.00 -18.26 -3.77
N GLY A 37 3.00 -19.05 -4.16
CA GLY A 37 1.61 -18.61 -4.21
C GLY A 37 1.07 -18.20 -2.83
N LEU A 38 1.45 -18.91 -1.78
CA LEU A 38 1.07 -18.56 -0.41
C LEU A 38 1.71 -17.25 0.07
N ILE A 39 2.97 -16.96 -0.30
CA ILE A 39 3.65 -15.70 0.02
C ILE A 39 2.91 -14.54 -0.63
N VAL A 40 2.60 -14.64 -1.92
CA VAL A 40 1.84 -13.59 -2.65
C VAL A 40 0.48 -13.34 -2.02
N SER A 41 -0.25 -14.40 -1.70
CA SER A 41 -1.57 -14.33 -1.07
C SER A 41 -1.51 -13.72 0.33
N ALA A 42 -0.54 -14.12 1.15
CA ALA A 42 -0.32 -13.58 2.49
C ALA A 42 0.00 -12.09 2.44
N ARG A 43 0.87 -11.66 1.51
CA ARG A 43 1.18 -10.24 1.31
C ARG A 43 -0.07 -9.46 0.92
N ALA A 44 -0.81 -9.92 -0.08
CA ALA A 44 -2.03 -9.24 -0.54
C ALA A 44 -3.04 -9.06 0.60
N ARG A 45 -3.23 -10.10 1.42
CA ARG A 45 -4.11 -10.06 2.59
C ARG A 45 -3.63 -9.06 3.64
N LEU A 46 -2.34 -9.11 3.99
CA LEU A 46 -1.77 -8.20 4.99
C LEU A 46 -1.87 -6.74 4.55
N GLU A 47 -1.58 -6.45 3.28
CA GLU A 47 -1.69 -5.11 2.69
C GLU A 47 -3.14 -4.61 2.67
N ALA A 48 -4.10 -5.46 2.32
CA ALA A 48 -5.53 -5.11 2.33
C ALA A 48 -6.03 -4.75 3.74
N GLU A 49 -5.67 -5.55 4.74
CA GLU A 49 -6.08 -5.34 6.14
C GLU A 49 -5.45 -4.12 6.79
N THR A 50 -4.23 -3.78 6.39
CA THR A 50 -3.46 -2.69 7.01
C THR A 50 -3.54 -1.37 6.26
N GLY A 51 -3.89 -1.41 4.98
CA GLY A 51 -3.74 -0.27 4.07
C GLY A 51 -2.28 0.12 3.87
N LEU A 52 -1.35 -0.84 4.01
CA LEU A 52 0.08 -0.65 3.77
C LEU A 52 0.47 -1.18 2.39
N ALA A 53 1.59 -0.69 1.86
CA ALA A 53 2.38 -1.33 0.83
C ALA A 53 3.69 -1.78 1.48
N LEU A 54 4.04 -3.05 1.37
CA LEU A 54 5.26 -3.56 2.00
C LEU A 54 6.49 -3.20 1.18
N ILE A 55 6.47 -3.55 -0.09
CA ILE A 55 7.56 -3.25 -1.04
C ILE A 55 7.21 -1.99 -1.83
N THR A 56 8.23 -1.21 -2.14
CA THR A 56 8.09 0.02 -2.91
C THR A 56 7.44 -0.23 -4.27
N ARG A 57 6.47 0.60 -4.58
CA ARG A 57 5.75 0.63 -5.86
C ARG A 57 5.16 2.00 -6.12
N THR A 58 4.86 2.27 -7.39
CA THR A 58 4.15 3.49 -7.79
C THR A 58 2.68 3.17 -8.02
N VAL A 59 1.83 3.97 -7.40
CA VAL A 59 0.38 3.82 -7.52
C VAL A 59 -0.26 5.15 -7.88
N LYS A 60 -1.41 5.07 -8.57
CA LYS A 60 -2.27 6.21 -8.91
C LYS A 60 -3.60 6.03 -8.18
N ARG A 61 -4.06 7.06 -7.52
CA ARG A 61 -5.36 7.08 -6.87
C ARG A 61 -6.25 8.16 -7.48
N ARG A 62 -7.45 7.76 -7.88
CA ARG A 62 -8.46 8.62 -8.49
C ARG A 62 -9.44 9.14 -7.46
N PHE A 63 -9.86 10.40 -7.63
CA PHE A 63 -10.85 11.09 -6.83
C PHE A 63 -11.84 11.83 -7.74
N ASP A 64 -13.11 11.44 -7.71
CA ASP A 64 -14.18 12.12 -8.44
C ASP A 64 -14.49 13.50 -7.81
N ARG A 65 -14.16 13.66 -6.55
CA ARG A 65 -14.18 14.92 -5.79
C ARG A 65 -13.06 14.93 -4.76
N TRP A 66 -12.53 16.09 -4.47
CA TRP A 66 -11.57 16.21 -3.37
C TRP A 66 -12.23 15.82 -2.04
N PRO A 67 -11.59 14.98 -1.21
CA PRO A 67 -12.10 14.67 0.11
C PRO A 67 -12.26 15.89 0.99
N SER A 68 -13.28 15.89 1.84
CA SER A 68 -13.51 16.95 2.82
C SER A 68 -12.29 17.16 3.70
N GLY A 69 -11.90 18.41 3.94
CA GLY A 69 -10.75 18.75 4.78
C GLY A 69 -9.38 18.64 4.11
N VAL A 70 -9.28 18.32 2.80
CA VAL A 70 -8.00 18.22 2.09
C VAL A 70 -7.15 19.49 2.22
N THR A 71 -7.78 20.67 2.24
CA THR A 71 -7.10 21.98 2.41
C THR A 71 -6.60 22.20 3.83
N ARG A 72 -7.25 21.63 4.84
CA ARG A 72 -6.97 21.84 6.25
C ARG A 72 -6.04 20.77 6.84
N THR A 73 -6.34 19.50 6.62
CA THR A 73 -5.62 18.36 7.21
C THR A 73 -4.71 17.64 6.23
N GLY A 74 -4.81 17.96 4.94
CA GLY A 74 -4.16 17.23 3.85
C GLY A 74 -4.85 15.92 3.50
N LEU A 75 -4.50 15.38 2.34
CA LEU A 75 -4.99 14.11 1.83
C LEU A 75 -4.10 12.96 2.33
N ARG A 76 -4.66 12.05 3.11
CA ARG A 76 -3.96 10.81 3.48
C ARG A 76 -3.87 9.89 2.27
N LEU A 77 -2.66 9.47 1.94
CA LEU A 77 -2.42 8.51 0.87
C LEU A 77 -2.48 7.07 1.42
N VAL A 78 -3.27 6.24 0.75
CA VAL A 78 -3.41 4.82 1.03
C VAL A 78 -3.29 4.09 -0.32
N PRO A 79 -2.44 3.03 -0.42
CA PRO A 79 -1.65 2.42 0.65
C PRO A 79 -0.49 3.30 1.12
N GLY A 80 -0.08 3.12 2.38
CA GLY A 80 1.06 3.81 2.98
C GLY A 80 2.22 2.83 3.27
N PRO A 81 3.39 3.31 3.68
CA PRO A 81 3.78 4.72 3.77
C PRO A 81 4.01 5.34 2.39
N ALA A 82 3.47 6.55 2.16
CA ALA A 82 3.83 7.30 0.96
C ALA A 82 5.19 7.98 1.17
N THR A 83 6.11 7.76 0.24
CA THR A 83 7.50 8.22 0.31
C THR A 83 7.79 9.38 -0.64
N ALA A 84 7.12 9.41 -1.79
CA ALA A 84 7.26 10.50 -2.76
C ALA A 84 5.93 10.80 -3.47
N LEU A 85 5.69 12.07 -3.77
CA LEU A 85 4.60 12.52 -4.64
C LEU A 85 5.13 12.64 -6.06
N VAL A 86 4.54 11.90 -6.99
CA VAL A 86 4.94 11.91 -8.41
C VAL A 86 4.14 12.97 -9.17
N SER A 87 2.81 12.87 -9.15
CA SER A 87 1.95 13.86 -9.81
C SER A 87 0.63 14.06 -9.08
N VAL A 88 0.09 15.27 -9.24
CA VAL A 88 -1.31 15.61 -8.97
C VAL A 88 -1.85 16.27 -10.21
N GLU A 89 -2.86 15.69 -10.81
CA GLU A 89 -3.47 16.18 -12.03
C GLU A 89 -5.01 16.16 -11.93
N THR A 90 -5.68 17.02 -12.65
CA THR A 90 -7.11 16.90 -12.90
C THR A 90 -7.33 16.56 -14.36
N VAL A 91 -8.29 15.70 -14.61
CA VAL A 91 -8.64 15.22 -15.94
C VAL A 91 -10.09 15.58 -16.17
N ASP A 92 -10.41 16.18 -17.31
CA ASP A 92 -11.78 16.54 -17.67
C ASP A 92 -12.56 15.36 -18.28
N ALA A 93 -13.79 15.60 -18.70
CA ALA A 93 -14.66 14.58 -19.29
C ALA A 93 -14.14 14.05 -20.64
N ASP A 94 -13.34 14.86 -21.35
CA ASP A 94 -12.76 14.51 -22.66
C ASP A 94 -11.39 13.83 -22.54
N GLY A 95 -10.90 13.69 -21.27
CA GLY A 95 -9.62 13.04 -20.98
C GLY A 95 -8.41 13.98 -21.01
N ALA A 96 -8.61 15.30 -21.17
CA ALA A 96 -7.51 16.27 -21.12
C ALA A 96 -7.03 16.45 -19.67
N ALA A 97 -5.72 16.25 -19.45
CA ALA A 97 -5.10 16.32 -18.15
C ALA A 97 -4.42 17.67 -17.91
N GLN A 98 -4.59 18.24 -16.72
CA GLN A 98 -3.89 19.43 -16.26
C GLN A 98 -3.10 19.14 -14.99
N LEU A 99 -1.78 19.43 -15.03
CA LEU A 99 -0.84 19.11 -13.95
C LEU A 99 -0.81 20.21 -12.88
N TYR A 100 -0.89 19.82 -11.62
CA TYR A 100 -0.89 20.69 -10.46
C TYR A 100 0.09 20.28 -9.36
N THR A 101 1.00 19.37 -9.63
CA THR A 101 1.96 18.83 -8.63
C THR A 101 2.69 19.92 -7.86
N ALA A 102 3.08 21.01 -8.53
CA ALA A 102 3.81 22.13 -7.91
C ALA A 102 3.03 22.79 -6.75
N ARG A 103 1.69 22.69 -6.71
CA ARG A 103 0.85 23.23 -5.65
C ARG A 103 0.84 22.40 -4.37
N PHE A 104 1.36 21.18 -4.42
CA PHE A 104 1.29 20.23 -3.32
C PHE A 104 2.68 19.86 -2.79
N ALA A 105 2.70 19.38 -1.56
CA ALA A 105 3.88 18.80 -0.91
C ALA A 105 3.46 17.55 -0.13
N LEU A 106 4.34 16.54 -0.12
CA LEU A 106 4.17 15.36 0.73
C LEU A 106 4.83 15.64 2.09
N SER A 107 4.08 15.46 3.15
CA SER A 107 4.57 15.62 4.53
C SER A 107 3.83 14.67 5.47
N GLY A 108 4.57 13.84 6.22
CA GLY A 108 3.99 12.89 7.16
C GLY A 108 3.00 11.89 6.52
N GLY A 109 3.29 11.43 5.29
CA GLY A 109 2.41 10.51 4.55
C GLY A 109 1.11 11.15 4.05
N ARG A 110 1.02 12.49 4.09
CA ARG A 110 -0.12 13.26 3.61
C ARG A 110 0.31 14.23 2.52
N VAL A 111 -0.47 14.32 1.46
CA VAL A 111 -0.34 15.38 0.46
C VAL A 111 -1.05 16.61 0.98
N ARG A 112 -0.31 17.69 1.13
CA ARG A 112 -0.82 18.99 1.62
C ARG A 112 -0.73 20.04 0.53
N LEU A 113 -1.74 20.90 0.48
CA LEU A 113 -1.69 22.10 -0.34
C LEU A 113 -0.65 23.06 0.25
N LYS A 114 0.20 23.63 -0.60
CA LYS A 114 1.19 24.64 -0.18
C LYS A 114 0.49 25.95 0.25
N PRO A 115 1.14 26.78 1.06
CA PRO A 115 0.59 28.10 1.41
C PRO A 115 0.34 28.97 0.17
N PHE A 116 -0.68 29.82 0.25
CA PHE A 116 -1.02 30.82 -0.76
C PHE A 116 -1.41 30.28 -2.14
N VAL A 117 -1.75 28.99 -2.25
CA VAL A 117 -2.30 28.41 -3.48
C VAL A 117 -3.71 27.88 -3.23
N THR A 118 -4.52 27.88 -4.27
CA THR A 118 -5.89 27.35 -4.23
C THR A 118 -5.91 25.88 -4.64
N LEU A 119 -6.85 25.13 -4.06
CA LEU A 119 -7.11 23.75 -4.46
C LEU A 119 -7.57 23.76 -5.94
N PRO A 120 -6.96 22.92 -6.81
CA PRO A 120 -7.38 22.83 -8.20
C PRO A 120 -8.84 22.37 -8.29
N PRO A 121 -9.67 23.02 -9.12
CA PRO A 121 -11.01 22.51 -9.36
C PRO A 121 -10.96 21.20 -10.14
N ILE A 122 -11.83 20.27 -9.81
CA ILE A 122 -12.08 19.09 -10.65
C ILE A 122 -13.16 19.50 -11.65
N PRO A 123 -12.91 19.41 -12.98
CA PRO A 123 -13.88 19.77 -13.99
C PRO A 123 -15.17 18.94 -13.88
N PRO A 124 -16.33 19.45 -14.29
CA PRO A 124 -17.56 18.66 -14.36
C PRO A 124 -17.37 17.40 -15.21
N GLY A 125 -17.81 16.26 -14.69
CA GLY A 125 -17.62 14.96 -15.36
C GLY A 125 -16.18 14.41 -15.34
N GLY A 126 -15.24 15.18 -14.78
CA GLY A 126 -13.84 14.81 -14.64
C GLY A 126 -13.47 14.21 -13.28
N HIS A 127 -12.18 14.09 -13.03
CA HIS A 127 -11.63 13.55 -11.79
C HIS A 127 -10.24 14.16 -11.49
N ALA A 128 -9.75 13.91 -10.28
CA ALA A 128 -8.35 14.17 -9.94
C ALA A 128 -7.59 12.85 -9.77
N ASP A 129 -6.40 12.75 -10.34
CA ASP A 129 -5.48 11.63 -10.17
C ASP A 129 -4.27 12.08 -9.34
N VAL A 130 -3.94 11.31 -8.32
CA VAL A 130 -2.77 11.50 -7.47
C VAL A 130 -1.87 10.28 -7.62
N THR A 131 -0.69 10.48 -8.22
CA THR A 131 0.32 9.43 -8.40
C THR A 131 1.41 9.60 -7.36
N PHE A 132 1.76 8.52 -6.66
CA PHE A 132 2.73 8.56 -5.58
C PHE A 132 3.48 7.23 -5.45
N VAL A 133 4.68 7.32 -4.89
CA VAL A 133 5.48 6.15 -4.50
C VAL A 133 5.08 5.78 -3.08
N THR A 134 4.88 4.48 -2.85
CA THR A 134 4.49 3.93 -1.56
C THR A 134 5.24 2.64 -1.27
N GLY A 135 5.45 2.33 -0.01
CA GLY A 135 6.18 1.15 0.45
C GLY A 135 7.34 1.50 1.38
N TYR A 136 7.89 0.49 2.02
CA TYR A 136 9.02 0.66 2.94
C TYR A 136 10.37 0.71 2.23
N GLY A 137 10.47 0.15 1.04
CA GLY A 137 11.73 -0.01 0.30
C GLY A 137 11.82 -1.38 -0.35
N ALA A 138 12.99 -1.96 -0.33
CA ALA A 138 13.25 -3.36 -0.67
C ALA A 138 12.80 -4.31 0.47
N ALA A 139 12.93 -5.61 0.26
CA ALA A 139 12.55 -6.61 1.27
C ALA A 139 13.24 -6.40 2.63
N ALA A 140 14.51 -5.97 2.62
CA ALA A 140 15.30 -5.71 3.84
C ALA A 140 14.82 -4.48 4.64
N ASP A 141 14.10 -3.56 4.00
CA ASP A 141 13.60 -2.34 4.63
C ASP A 141 12.22 -2.53 5.28
N VAL A 142 11.59 -3.69 5.04
CA VAL A 142 10.29 -4.02 5.63
C VAL A 142 10.47 -4.30 7.12
N PRO A 143 9.72 -3.64 8.01
CA PRO A 143 9.80 -3.88 9.44
C PRO A 143 9.60 -5.35 9.81
N GLU A 144 10.45 -5.87 10.70
CA GLU A 144 10.49 -7.29 11.06
C GLU A 144 9.15 -7.79 11.63
N ASP A 145 8.41 -6.95 12.34
CA ASP A 145 7.08 -7.29 12.85
C ASP A 145 6.09 -7.63 11.71
N LEU A 146 6.17 -6.93 10.55
CA LEU A 146 5.36 -7.25 9.38
C LEU A 146 5.86 -8.51 8.66
N VAL A 147 7.17 -8.73 8.63
CA VAL A 147 7.75 -9.97 8.10
C VAL A 147 7.31 -11.17 8.95
N GLN A 148 7.29 -11.04 10.27
CA GLN A 148 6.76 -12.09 11.17
C GLN A 148 5.25 -12.32 10.93
N ALA A 149 4.47 -11.27 10.74
CA ALA A 149 3.05 -11.40 10.39
C ALA A 149 2.87 -12.17 9.08
N LEU A 150 3.71 -11.91 8.05
CA LEU A 150 3.69 -12.67 6.80
C LEU A 150 4.02 -14.14 7.02
N LYS A 151 5.07 -14.47 7.76
CA LYS A 151 5.46 -15.86 8.08
C LYS A 151 4.31 -16.63 8.72
N ARG A 152 3.58 -15.99 9.65
CA ARG A 152 2.42 -16.60 10.33
C ARG A 152 1.23 -16.78 9.39
N LEU A 153 0.95 -15.82 8.51
CA LEU A 153 -0.08 -15.96 7.49
C LEU A 153 0.22 -17.09 6.49
N VAL A 154 1.48 -17.21 6.05
CA VAL A 154 1.92 -18.30 5.19
C VAL A 154 1.77 -19.64 5.90
N LEU A 155 2.16 -19.76 7.17
CA LEU A 155 2.02 -20.99 7.96
C LEU A 155 0.55 -21.40 8.12
N ALA A 156 -0.34 -20.45 8.48
CA ALA A 156 -1.77 -20.72 8.61
C ALA A 156 -2.38 -21.20 7.29
N ALA A 157 -2.03 -20.54 6.18
CA ALA A 157 -2.51 -20.92 4.86
C ALA A 157 -1.96 -22.30 4.41
N TYR A 158 -0.69 -22.59 4.69
CA TYR A 158 -0.05 -23.87 4.39
C TYR A 158 -0.73 -25.05 5.15
N ARG A 159 -1.07 -24.82 6.43
CA ARG A 159 -1.79 -25.80 7.26
C ARG A 159 -3.26 -25.92 6.90
N ARG A 160 -3.76 -25.11 5.96
CA ARG A 160 -5.19 -25.05 5.61
C ARG A 160 -6.09 -24.71 6.80
N GLU A 161 -5.56 -23.95 7.73
CA GLU A 161 -6.33 -23.35 8.82
C GLU A 161 -7.19 -22.22 8.24
N ALA A 162 -8.24 -22.62 7.49
CA ALA A 162 -9.12 -21.69 6.79
C ALA A 162 -9.93 -20.88 7.82
N SER A 163 -9.51 -19.64 8.03
CA SER A 163 -10.27 -18.64 8.77
C SER A 163 -10.35 -17.35 7.93
N GLU A 164 -11.54 -16.77 7.82
CA GLU A 164 -11.70 -15.42 7.27
C GLU A 164 -11.01 -14.39 8.15
N ALA A 165 -10.96 -14.63 9.47
CA ALA A 165 -10.26 -13.77 10.41
C ALA A 165 -8.75 -13.95 10.32
N LEU A 166 -8.01 -12.86 10.59
CA LEU A 166 -6.56 -12.94 10.79
C LEU A 166 -6.24 -13.78 12.03
N PRO A 167 -5.16 -14.58 12.01
CA PRO A 167 -4.67 -15.25 13.22
C PRO A 167 -4.48 -14.23 14.36
N ASP A 168 -4.77 -14.63 15.59
CA ASP A 168 -4.72 -13.75 16.77
C ASP A 168 -3.38 -13.06 16.91
N GLU A 169 -2.30 -13.79 16.73
CA GLU A 169 -0.93 -13.27 16.81
C GLU A 169 -0.66 -12.19 15.73
N VAL A 170 -1.24 -12.34 14.54
CA VAL A 170 -1.13 -11.30 13.49
C VAL A 170 -1.95 -10.07 13.91
N ARG A 171 -3.13 -10.26 14.48
CA ARG A 171 -3.95 -9.15 14.99
C ARG A 171 -3.25 -8.36 16.09
N GLU A 172 -2.56 -9.02 17.00
CA GLU A 172 -1.77 -8.37 18.06
C GLU A 172 -0.62 -7.53 17.49
N ILE A 173 0.15 -8.09 16.53
CA ILE A 173 1.22 -7.35 15.84
C ILE A 173 0.67 -6.07 15.19
N LEU A 174 -0.47 -6.18 14.50
CA LEU A 174 -1.08 -5.05 13.81
C LEU A 174 -1.70 -4.03 14.78
N ALA A 175 -2.27 -4.47 15.90
CA ALA A 175 -2.80 -3.59 16.94
C ALA A 175 -1.69 -2.75 17.58
N ALA A 176 -0.58 -3.37 17.99
CA ALA A 176 0.59 -2.68 18.53
C ALA A 176 1.17 -1.64 17.56
N ARG A 177 1.02 -1.87 16.24
CA ARG A 177 1.49 -0.94 15.22
C ARG A 177 0.51 0.24 15.01
N ARG A 178 -0.78 0.03 15.17
CA ARG A 178 -1.79 1.11 15.12
C ARG A 178 -1.58 2.12 16.26
N GLU A 179 -1.31 1.66 17.46
CA GLU A 179 -1.05 2.50 18.64
C GLU A 179 0.18 3.40 18.50
N ARG A 180 1.22 2.94 17.77
CA ARG A 180 2.43 3.73 17.52
C ARG A 180 2.27 4.84 16.46
N ARG A 181 1.11 4.95 15.82
CA ARG A 181 0.84 5.90 14.73
C ARG A 181 0.04 7.14 15.15
N ILE A 182 -0.19 7.33 16.44
CA ILE A 182 -0.87 8.51 17.01
C ILE A 182 0.07 9.69 17.11
#